data_dc7df053003528b8fd4ecb4d9a496b9a
#
_entry.id   dc7df053003528b8fd4ecb4d9a496b9a
#
_cell.length_a   1.000
_cell.length_b   1.000
_cell.length_c   1.000
_cell.angle_alpha   90.00
_cell.angle_beta   90.00
_cell.angle_gamma   90.00
#
_symmetry.space_group_name_H-M   'P 1'
#
loop_
_entity.id
_entity.type
_entity.pdbx_description
1 polymer ?
#
loop_
_entity_poly.entity_id
_entity_poly.type
_entity_poly.pdbx_seq_one_letter_code
_entity_poly.pdbx_strand_id
1 'polypeptide(L)'
;LADVRVRKAVNYAIDRAFIINKLHGGLSTPSTGPLIPASPFYEKAVETYPLDLGKARALLDEAGYKPGKDGVRFALTLDFEPGLPEQQKMVAEYLKSQLRKVGIDVRLHASPDWSSWAERVSNGTHDMTLAITFSWGDPVIGTHRSYMSGNIRKGVAYSNMSGYRNGRVDALLEQAGQEMDPAKRAALY
;
A
#
# COMPACT_ATOMS: atom_id res chain seq x y z
N LEU A 1 10.67 -2.59 -4.83
CA LEU A 1 9.34 -2.96 -5.41
C LEU A 1 9.01 -2.17 -6.70
N ALA A 2 10.02 -1.88 -7.54
CA ALA A 2 9.84 -1.14 -8.79
C ALA A 2 8.98 -1.92 -9.81
N ASP A 3 9.18 -3.24 -9.92
CA ASP A 3 8.42 -4.11 -10.84
C ASP A 3 6.97 -4.26 -10.39
N VAL A 4 6.03 -3.94 -11.28
CA VAL A 4 4.58 -4.06 -11.02
C VAL A 4 4.15 -5.50 -10.77
N ARG A 5 4.81 -6.49 -11.40
CA ARG A 5 4.51 -7.91 -11.20
C ARG A 5 4.79 -8.34 -9.76
N VAL A 6 5.89 -7.84 -9.17
CA VAL A 6 6.22 -8.08 -7.76
C VAL A 6 5.17 -7.44 -6.84
N ARG A 7 4.73 -6.21 -7.12
CA ARG A 7 3.66 -5.57 -6.33
C ARG A 7 2.34 -6.33 -6.42
N LYS A 8 1.96 -6.80 -7.63
CA LYS A 8 0.77 -7.65 -7.82
C LYS A 8 0.91 -8.98 -7.07
N ALA A 9 2.09 -9.62 -7.12
CA ALA A 9 2.36 -10.86 -6.39
C ALA A 9 2.19 -10.69 -4.88
N VAL A 10 2.71 -9.61 -4.30
CA VAL A 10 2.49 -9.26 -2.88
C VAL A 10 0.99 -9.12 -2.60
N ASN A 11 0.24 -8.44 -3.48
CA ASN A 11 -1.20 -8.26 -3.30
C ASN A 11 -1.98 -9.58 -3.35
N TYR A 12 -1.65 -10.50 -4.27
CA TYR A 12 -2.27 -11.83 -4.35
C TYR A 12 -1.87 -12.76 -3.19
N ALA A 13 -0.75 -12.50 -2.52
CA ALA A 13 -0.31 -13.29 -1.39
C ALA A 13 -0.98 -12.89 -0.05
N ILE A 14 -1.73 -11.79 0.01
CA ILE A 14 -2.33 -11.27 1.24
C ILE A 14 -3.79 -11.71 1.36
N ASP A 15 -4.13 -12.45 2.43
CA ASP A 15 -5.51 -12.75 2.80
C ASP A 15 -6.12 -11.58 3.61
N ARG A 16 -6.80 -10.70 2.89
CA ARG A 16 -7.47 -9.53 3.49
C ARG A 16 -8.63 -9.92 4.38
N ALA A 17 -9.32 -11.03 4.05
CA ALA A 17 -10.43 -11.51 4.87
C ALA A 17 -9.93 -11.99 6.24
N PHE A 18 -8.77 -12.64 6.30
CA PHE A 18 -8.14 -12.99 7.57
C PHE A 18 -7.80 -11.75 8.42
N ILE A 19 -7.19 -10.73 7.79
CA ILE A 19 -6.86 -9.48 8.49
C ILE A 19 -8.13 -8.85 9.08
N ILE A 20 -9.18 -8.70 8.27
CA ILE A 20 -10.44 -8.08 8.69
C ILE A 20 -11.10 -8.89 9.81
N ASN A 21 -11.29 -10.20 9.60
CA ASN A 21 -12.13 -11.00 10.48
C ASN A 21 -11.39 -11.48 11.73
N LYS A 22 -10.07 -11.71 11.65
CA LYS A 22 -9.30 -12.28 12.76
C LYS A 22 -8.45 -11.25 13.49
N LEU A 23 -7.78 -10.35 12.76
CA LEU A 23 -6.92 -9.36 13.40
C LEU A 23 -7.68 -8.09 13.79
N HIS A 24 -8.69 -7.71 13.02
CA HIS A 24 -9.51 -6.53 13.29
C HIS A 24 -10.92 -6.85 13.85
N GLY A 25 -11.18 -8.11 14.21
CA GLY A 25 -12.44 -8.53 14.83
C GLY A 25 -13.69 -8.27 13.98
N GLY A 26 -13.57 -8.19 12.66
CA GLY A 26 -14.67 -7.87 11.75
C GLY A 26 -15.05 -6.37 11.70
N LEU A 27 -14.29 -5.51 12.37
CA LEU A 27 -14.61 -4.07 12.49
C LEU A 27 -14.07 -3.22 11.32
N SER A 28 -13.43 -3.84 10.34
CA SER A 28 -12.85 -3.15 9.18
C SER A 28 -13.58 -3.50 7.89
N THR A 29 -13.65 -2.55 6.98
CA THR A 29 -14.17 -2.74 5.61
C THR A 29 -13.02 -2.74 4.61
N PRO A 30 -12.96 -3.70 3.67
CA PRO A 30 -11.92 -3.70 2.64
C PRO A 30 -12.11 -2.50 1.71
N SER A 31 -11.01 -1.87 1.32
CA SER A 31 -10.99 -0.84 0.28
C SER A 31 -10.25 -1.34 -0.95
N THR A 32 -10.71 -0.95 -2.13
CA THR A 32 -10.09 -1.28 -3.42
C THR A 32 -9.11 -0.22 -3.90
N GLY A 33 -9.02 0.90 -3.19
CA GLY A 33 -8.17 2.03 -3.56
C GLY A 33 -7.92 2.98 -2.39
N PRO A 34 -7.40 4.17 -2.66
CA PRO A 34 -7.05 5.15 -1.64
C PRO A 34 -8.25 5.86 -1.00
N LEU A 35 -9.43 5.71 -1.59
CA LEU A 35 -10.68 6.29 -1.08
C LEU A 35 -11.47 5.24 -0.31
N ILE A 36 -12.14 5.67 0.75
CA ILE A 36 -13.03 4.79 1.53
C ILE A 36 -14.33 4.50 0.76
N PRO A 37 -14.99 3.34 0.98
CA PRO A 37 -16.23 2.99 0.29
C PRO A 37 -17.39 3.98 0.47
N ALA A 38 -17.36 4.78 1.52
CA ALA A 38 -18.37 5.83 1.78
C ALA A 38 -18.11 7.13 0.98
N SER A 39 -16.96 7.27 0.31
CA SER A 39 -16.67 8.42 -0.52
C SER A 39 -17.53 8.44 -1.78
N PRO A 40 -18.10 9.59 -2.20
CA PRO A 40 -18.80 9.71 -3.47
C PRO A 40 -17.88 9.50 -4.69
N PHE A 41 -16.59 9.51 -4.49
CA PHE A 41 -15.55 9.29 -5.52
C PHE A 41 -14.97 7.87 -5.49
N TYR A 42 -15.58 6.95 -4.74
CA TYR A 42 -15.09 5.58 -4.65
C TYR A 42 -15.42 4.76 -5.89
N GLU A 43 -14.40 4.28 -6.59
CA GLU A 43 -14.56 3.37 -7.74
C GLU A 43 -14.51 1.91 -7.27
N LYS A 44 -15.54 1.15 -7.64
CA LYS A 44 -15.67 -0.29 -7.32
C LYS A 44 -15.14 -1.18 -8.45
N ALA A 45 -15.16 -0.69 -9.70
CA ALA A 45 -14.78 -1.45 -10.88
C ALA A 45 -13.28 -1.41 -11.15
N VAL A 46 -12.49 -1.73 -10.13
CA VAL A 46 -11.02 -1.82 -10.23
C VAL A 46 -10.55 -3.27 -10.12
N GLU A 47 -9.33 -3.53 -10.60
CA GLU A 47 -8.70 -4.85 -10.46
C GLU A 47 -8.59 -5.20 -8.97
N THR A 48 -9.15 -6.34 -8.57
CA THR A 48 -9.05 -6.87 -7.22
C THR A 48 -8.01 -8.00 -7.16
N TYR A 49 -7.45 -8.20 -5.98
CA TYR A 49 -6.40 -9.18 -5.74
C TYR A 49 -6.85 -10.18 -4.67
N PRO A 50 -7.76 -11.15 -5.02
CA PRO A 50 -8.12 -12.21 -4.08
C PRO A 50 -6.90 -13.06 -3.76
N LEU A 51 -6.89 -13.69 -2.57
CA LEU A 51 -5.80 -14.57 -2.18
C LEU A 51 -5.57 -15.67 -3.22
N ASP A 52 -4.40 -15.67 -3.85
CA ASP A 52 -3.95 -16.66 -4.81
C ASP A 52 -2.43 -16.81 -4.75
N LEU A 53 -1.96 -17.76 -3.94
CA LEU A 53 -0.53 -18.02 -3.78
C LEU A 53 0.11 -18.61 -5.05
N GLY A 54 -0.68 -19.30 -5.89
CA GLY A 54 -0.22 -19.85 -7.18
C GLY A 54 0.10 -18.72 -8.14
N LYS A 55 -0.84 -17.79 -8.32
CA LYS A 55 -0.66 -16.61 -9.16
C LYS A 55 0.45 -15.69 -8.65
N ALA A 56 0.55 -15.52 -7.32
CA ALA A 56 1.65 -14.75 -6.73
C ALA A 56 3.02 -15.34 -7.09
N ARG A 57 3.20 -16.67 -6.98
CA ARG A 57 4.45 -17.34 -7.37
C ARG A 57 4.74 -17.21 -8.86
N ALA A 58 3.74 -17.40 -9.72
CA ALA A 58 3.88 -17.23 -11.16
C ALA A 58 4.38 -15.84 -11.54
N LEU A 59 3.78 -14.78 -10.97
CA LEU A 59 4.20 -13.40 -11.18
C LEU A 59 5.64 -13.13 -10.72
N LEU A 60 6.07 -13.74 -9.61
CA LEU A 60 7.46 -13.65 -9.15
C LEU A 60 8.42 -14.38 -10.10
N ASP A 61 8.00 -15.54 -10.62
CA ASP A 61 8.76 -16.28 -11.61
C ASP A 61 8.93 -15.50 -12.92
N GLU A 62 7.86 -14.88 -13.41
CA GLU A 62 7.85 -14.01 -14.59
C GLU A 62 8.72 -12.75 -14.38
N ALA A 63 8.78 -12.24 -13.16
CA ALA A 63 9.64 -11.13 -12.79
C ALA A 63 11.12 -11.52 -12.62
N GLY A 64 11.46 -12.82 -12.77
CA GLY A 64 12.83 -13.33 -12.68
C GLY A 64 13.29 -13.72 -11.27
N TYR A 65 12.43 -13.60 -10.29
CA TYR A 65 12.74 -13.99 -8.90
C TYR A 65 12.47 -15.47 -8.67
N LYS A 66 13.44 -16.32 -8.96
CA LYS A 66 13.34 -17.77 -8.70
C LYS A 66 13.67 -18.12 -7.25
N PRO A 67 13.04 -19.18 -6.69
CA PRO A 67 13.36 -19.61 -5.32
C PRO A 67 14.78 -20.17 -5.22
N GLY A 68 15.49 -19.80 -4.17
CA GLY A 68 16.76 -20.39 -3.78
C GLY A 68 16.57 -21.77 -3.13
N LYS A 69 17.67 -22.37 -2.64
CA LYS A 69 17.66 -23.71 -2.01
C LYS A 69 16.79 -23.77 -0.75
N ASP A 70 16.66 -22.65 -0.04
CA ASP A 70 15.84 -22.46 1.17
C ASP A 70 14.38 -22.03 0.85
N GLY A 71 14.03 -21.95 -0.45
CA GLY A 71 12.74 -21.48 -0.94
C GLY A 71 12.59 -19.95 -0.92
N VAL A 72 13.62 -19.20 -0.52
CA VAL A 72 13.60 -17.72 -0.55
C VAL A 72 13.95 -17.23 -1.93
N ARG A 73 13.18 -16.26 -2.42
CA ARG A 73 13.40 -15.56 -3.69
C ARG A 73 14.18 -14.26 -3.49
N PHE A 74 13.79 -13.52 -2.47
CA PHE A 74 14.46 -12.30 -2.00
C PHE A 74 13.97 -11.91 -0.61
N ALA A 75 14.68 -10.97 0.03
CA ALA A 75 14.30 -10.39 1.29
C ALA A 75 13.92 -8.91 1.12
N LEU A 76 13.05 -8.41 2.00
CA LEU A 76 12.70 -7.01 2.11
C LEU A 76 12.41 -6.62 3.56
N THR A 77 12.45 -5.32 3.84
CA THR A 77 12.05 -4.76 5.13
C THR A 77 10.58 -4.34 5.11
N LEU A 78 9.89 -4.54 6.21
CA LEU A 78 8.56 -3.99 6.46
C LEU A 78 8.62 -3.13 7.71
N ASP A 79 8.48 -1.84 7.49
CA ASP A 79 8.35 -0.84 8.54
C ASP A 79 6.87 -0.70 8.94
N PHE A 80 6.60 -0.31 10.17
CA PHE A 80 5.24 0.00 10.62
C PHE A 80 5.23 1.18 11.59
N GLU A 81 4.18 1.98 11.47
CA GLU A 81 4.01 3.20 12.24
C GLU A 81 3.77 2.87 13.72
N PRO A 82 4.51 3.49 14.66
CA PRO A 82 4.40 3.16 16.09
C PRO A 82 3.16 3.76 16.80
N GLY A 83 2.25 4.41 16.09
CA GLY A 83 1.06 5.07 16.66
C GLY A 83 -0.07 4.13 17.11
N LEU A 84 -0.17 2.93 16.53
CA LEU A 84 -1.08 1.84 16.94
C LEU A 84 -0.28 0.53 17.02
N PRO A 85 0.64 0.41 17.97
CA PRO A 85 1.70 -0.59 17.93
C PRO A 85 1.19 -2.04 17.90
N GLU A 86 0.18 -2.37 18.67
CA GLU A 86 -0.35 -3.75 18.77
C GLU A 86 -0.99 -4.21 17.46
N GLN A 87 -1.90 -3.42 16.88
CA GLN A 87 -2.61 -3.79 15.66
C GLN A 87 -1.67 -3.84 14.45
N GLN A 88 -0.82 -2.84 14.29
CA GLN A 88 0.11 -2.81 13.17
C GLN A 88 1.15 -3.91 13.27
N LYS A 89 1.64 -4.21 14.48
CA LYS A 89 2.55 -5.32 14.72
C LYS A 89 1.90 -6.66 14.38
N MET A 90 0.66 -6.91 14.80
CA MET A 90 -0.06 -8.15 14.43
C MET A 90 -0.19 -8.30 12.91
N VAL A 91 -0.55 -7.23 12.21
CA VAL A 91 -0.62 -7.25 10.74
C VAL A 91 0.76 -7.48 10.12
N ALA A 92 1.81 -6.83 10.62
CA ALA A 92 3.17 -7.00 10.13
C ALA A 92 3.68 -8.44 10.30
N GLU A 93 3.46 -9.06 11.45
CA GLU A 93 3.82 -10.48 11.71
C GLU A 93 3.01 -11.44 10.81
N TYR A 94 1.73 -11.15 10.62
CA TYR A 94 0.91 -11.90 9.67
C TYR A 94 1.46 -11.79 8.24
N LEU A 95 1.77 -10.57 7.76
CA LEU A 95 2.32 -10.36 6.43
C LEU A 95 3.66 -11.06 6.23
N LYS A 96 4.54 -11.02 7.23
CA LYS A 96 5.81 -11.78 7.24
C LYS A 96 5.56 -13.26 7.02
N SER A 97 4.67 -13.86 7.81
CA SER A 97 4.30 -15.28 7.68
C SER A 97 3.67 -15.58 6.32
N GLN A 98 2.76 -14.75 5.86
CA GLN A 98 2.02 -14.96 4.61
C GLN A 98 2.91 -14.83 3.38
N LEU A 99 3.77 -13.81 3.33
CA LEU A 99 4.68 -13.58 2.21
C LEU A 99 5.79 -14.65 2.12
N ARG A 100 6.16 -15.26 3.25
CA ARG A 100 7.09 -16.40 3.25
C ARG A 100 6.56 -17.58 2.43
N LYS A 101 5.24 -17.79 2.36
CA LYS A 101 4.60 -18.86 1.56
C LYS A 101 4.86 -18.74 0.06
N VAL A 102 5.22 -17.56 -0.41
CA VAL A 102 5.58 -17.31 -1.82
C VAL A 102 7.07 -17.00 -2.01
N GLY A 103 7.87 -17.22 -0.96
CA GLY A 103 9.32 -17.08 -1.00
C GLY A 103 9.85 -15.67 -0.75
N ILE A 104 9.03 -14.75 -0.23
CA ILE A 104 9.48 -13.42 0.17
C ILE A 104 9.82 -13.45 1.67
N ASP A 105 11.08 -13.19 2.00
CA ASP A 105 11.55 -13.11 3.39
C ASP A 105 11.39 -11.68 3.90
N VAL A 106 10.47 -11.47 4.85
CA VAL A 106 10.16 -10.14 5.39
C VAL A 106 10.87 -9.94 6.73
N ARG A 107 11.69 -8.90 6.80
CA ARG A 107 12.35 -8.45 8.03
C ARG A 107 11.56 -7.28 8.59
N LEU A 108 10.98 -7.48 9.77
CA LEU A 108 10.23 -6.42 10.44
C LEU A 108 11.19 -5.38 11.02
N HIS A 109 10.89 -4.12 10.79
CA HIS A 109 11.61 -2.99 11.35
C HIS A 109 10.65 -2.16 12.21
N ALA A 110 10.76 -2.30 13.52
CA ALA A 110 10.02 -1.50 14.49
C ALA A 110 10.84 -0.25 14.82
N SER A 111 10.37 0.91 14.41
CA SER A 111 10.95 2.18 14.83
C SER A 111 10.60 2.46 16.29
N PRO A 112 11.52 3.04 17.07
CA PRO A 112 11.30 3.29 18.51
C PRO A 112 10.20 4.33 18.76
N ASP A 113 10.01 5.27 17.82
CA ASP A 113 9.06 6.35 17.90
C ASP A 113 8.59 6.79 16.50
N TRP A 114 7.56 7.67 16.48
CA TRP A 114 6.99 8.19 15.24
C TRP A 114 8.02 8.98 14.41
N SER A 115 8.88 9.78 15.03
CA SER A 115 9.86 10.62 14.34
C SER A 115 10.86 9.78 13.56
N SER A 116 11.39 8.71 14.19
CA SER A 116 12.31 7.76 13.57
C SER A 116 11.69 7.01 12.40
N TRP A 117 10.41 6.59 12.54
CA TRP A 117 9.66 5.99 11.45
C TRP A 117 9.43 6.99 10.31
N ALA A 118 8.96 8.20 10.64
CA ALA A 118 8.66 9.24 9.66
C ALA A 118 9.91 9.67 8.87
N GLU A 119 11.05 9.83 9.52
CA GLU A 119 12.33 10.11 8.88
C GLU A 119 12.70 9.00 7.89
N ARG A 120 12.64 7.75 8.34
CA ARG A 120 12.99 6.59 7.53
C ARG A 120 12.11 6.46 6.28
N VAL A 121 10.78 6.54 6.44
CA VAL A 121 9.86 6.36 5.31
C VAL A 121 9.83 7.56 4.37
N SER A 122 9.95 8.78 4.88
CA SER A 122 9.96 9.99 4.05
C SER A 122 11.26 10.19 3.27
N ASN A 123 12.36 9.59 3.73
CA ASN A 123 13.62 9.55 2.99
C ASN A 123 13.73 8.38 2.02
N GLY A 124 12.74 7.48 1.97
CA GLY A 124 12.69 6.34 1.06
C GLY A 124 13.73 5.25 1.41
N THR A 125 14.08 5.10 2.69
CA THR A 125 15.03 4.08 3.19
C THR A 125 14.32 2.80 3.68
N HIS A 126 13.13 2.54 3.17
CA HIS A 126 12.29 1.37 3.44
C HIS A 126 11.93 0.64 2.15
N ASP A 127 11.56 -0.64 2.23
CA ASP A 127 11.01 -1.38 1.10
C ASP A 127 9.48 -1.35 1.11
N MET A 128 8.88 -1.61 2.26
CA MET A 128 7.44 -1.54 2.51
C MET A 128 7.18 -0.87 3.86
N THR A 129 6.03 -0.24 4.01
CA THR A 129 5.57 0.27 5.30
C THR A 129 4.07 0.06 5.49
N LEU A 130 3.67 -0.21 6.73
CA LEU A 130 2.30 -0.06 7.17
C LEU A 130 2.16 1.35 7.76
N ALA A 131 1.21 2.10 7.24
CA ALA A 131 0.91 3.45 7.70
C ALA A 131 -0.60 3.66 7.73
N ILE A 132 -1.05 4.55 8.59
CA ILE A 132 -2.42 5.01 8.61
C ILE A 132 -2.53 6.20 7.68
N THR A 133 -3.50 6.16 6.77
CA THR A 133 -3.86 7.31 5.94
C THR A 133 -5.27 7.74 6.26
N PHE A 134 -5.51 9.04 6.25
CA PHE A 134 -6.81 9.61 6.57
C PHE A 134 -7.50 10.08 5.29
N SER A 135 -8.77 9.68 5.15
CA SER A 135 -9.66 10.27 4.13
C SER A 135 -10.39 11.45 4.74
N TRP A 136 -9.99 12.65 4.35
CA TRP A 136 -10.49 13.91 4.90
C TRP A 136 -11.80 14.40 4.24
N GLY A 137 -12.51 13.50 3.54
CA GLY A 137 -13.75 13.83 2.82
C GLY A 137 -13.49 14.31 1.39
N ASP A 138 -12.55 15.20 1.17
CA ASP A 138 -12.13 15.64 -0.17
C ASP A 138 -10.78 14.99 -0.57
N PRO A 139 -10.72 14.30 -1.74
CA PRO A 139 -9.49 13.66 -2.20
C PRO A 139 -8.29 14.59 -2.40
N VAL A 140 -8.53 15.89 -2.61
CA VAL A 140 -7.46 16.91 -2.74
C VAL A 140 -6.58 16.94 -1.48
N ILE A 141 -7.19 16.78 -0.29
CA ILE A 141 -6.46 16.84 0.97
C ILE A 141 -5.68 15.54 1.25
N GLY A 142 -6.20 14.38 0.84
CA GLY A 142 -5.61 13.06 1.11
C GLY A 142 -4.94 12.42 -0.10
N THR A 143 -5.74 12.07 -1.12
CA THR A 143 -5.27 11.30 -2.29
C THR A 143 -4.23 12.04 -3.12
N HIS A 144 -4.46 13.33 -3.43
CA HIS A 144 -3.49 14.14 -4.17
C HIS A 144 -2.16 14.21 -3.44
N ARG A 145 -2.18 14.38 -2.13
CA ARG A 145 -0.98 14.44 -1.30
C ARG A 145 -0.13 13.17 -1.44
N SER A 146 -0.77 12.00 -1.51
CA SER A 146 -0.10 10.70 -1.51
C SER A 146 0.32 10.22 -2.91
N TYR A 147 -0.32 10.69 -3.99
CA TYR A 147 -0.12 10.13 -5.32
C TYR A 147 0.40 11.10 -6.37
N MET A 148 0.26 12.41 -6.22
CA MET A 148 0.83 13.36 -7.19
C MET A 148 2.35 13.32 -7.17
N SER A 149 2.97 13.28 -8.35
CA SER A 149 4.43 13.24 -8.52
C SER A 149 5.13 14.45 -7.90
N GLY A 150 4.51 15.62 -7.93
CA GLY A 150 5.01 16.86 -7.32
C GLY A 150 5.09 16.82 -5.80
N ASN A 151 4.46 15.82 -5.16
CA ASN A 151 4.48 15.62 -3.72
C ASN A 151 5.52 14.60 -3.26
N ILE A 152 6.44 14.17 -4.12
CA ILE A 152 7.60 13.38 -3.71
C ILE A 152 8.60 14.32 -3.05
N ARG A 153 8.57 14.37 -1.72
CA ARG A 153 9.38 15.30 -0.91
C ARG A 153 10.09 14.52 0.17
N LYS A 154 11.42 14.43 0.05
CA LYS A 154 12.26 13.80 1.10
C LYS A 154 12.11 14.54 2.43
N GLY A 155 12.03 13.80 3.52
CA GLY A 155 11.90 14.36 4.86
C GLY A 155 10.48 14.83 5.22
N VAL A 156 9.50 14.72 4.31
CA VAL A 156 8.12 15.13 4.57
C VAL A 156 7.23 13.89 4.69
N ALA A 157 6.86 13.55 5.92
CA ALA A 157 5.95 12.44 6.20
C ALA A 157 4.55 12.70 5.62
N TYR A 158 3.86 11.61 5.26
CA TYR A 158 2.53 11.61 4.64
C TYR A 158 2.43 12.39 3.31
N SER A 159 3.56 12.67 2.65
CA SER A 159 3.60 13.07 1.25
C SER A 159 3.56 11.82 0.35
N ASN A 160 3.94 11.93 -0.92
CA ASN A 160 4.09 10.76 -1.79
C ASN A 160 5.36 9.95 -1.41
N MET A 161 5.30 9.25 -0.27
CA MET A 161 6.41 8.47 0.28
C MET A 161 6.71 7.21 -0.56
N SER A 162 5.76 6.76 -1.38
CA SER A 162 5.94 5.62 -2.27
C SER A 162 6.81 5.95 -3.49
N GLY A 163 7.03 7.23 -3.78
CA GLY A 163 7.74 7.68 -4.98
C GLY A 163 6.95 7.43 -6.27
N TYR A 164 5.64 7.22 -6.19
CA TYR A 164 4.78 6.98 -7.35
C TYR A 164 4.82 8.15 -8.33
N ARG A 165 5.00 7.84 -9.63
CA ARG A 165 5.04 8.84 -10.71
C ARG A 165 4.20 8.37 -11.87
N ASN A 166 3.22 9.18 -12.27
CA ASN A 166 2.43 8.95 -13.46
C ASN A 166 1.80 10.27 -13.92
N GLY A 167 2.31 10.85 -15.03
CA GLY A 167 1.83 12.14 -15.52
C GLY A 167 0.35 12.15 -15.92
N ARG A 168 -0.24 11.01 -16.32
CA ARG A 168 -1.67 10.92 -16.59
C ARG A 168 -2.48 11.03 -15.29
N VAL A 169 -2.03 10.36 -14.23
CA VAL A 169 -2.66 10.45 -12.92
C VAL A 169 -2.52 11.86 -12.36
N ASP A 170 -1.35 12.48 -12.48
CA ASP A 170 -1.15 13.89 -12.06
C ASP A 170 -2.16 14.81 -12.74
N ALA A 171 -2.30 14.72 -14.07
CA ALA A 171 -3.24 15.56 -14.84
C ALA A 171 -4.70 15.31 -14.45
N LEU A 172 -5.11 14.05 -14.22
CA LEU A 172 -6.47 13.73 -13.79
C LEU A 172 -6.76 14.27 -12.38
N LEU A 173 -5.81 14.14 -11.45
CA LEU A 173 -5.96 14.67 -10.10
C LEU A 173 -6.03 16.21 -10.10
N GLU A 174 -5.21 16.89 -10.91
CA GLU A 174 -5.28 18.34 -11.07
C GLU A 174 -6.63 18.79 -11.61
N GLN A 175 -7.15 18.14 -12.67
CA GLN A 175 -8.46 18.42 -13.23
C GLN A 175 -9.57 18.16 -12.21
N ALA A 176 -9.53 17.04 -11.49
CA ALA A 176 -10.50 16.72 -10.46
C ALA A 176 -10.51 17.74 -9.31
N GLY A 177 -9.34 18.30 -8.97
CA GLY A 177 -9.22 19.35 -7.96
C GLY A 177 -9.87 20.67 -8.34
N GLN A 178 -10.07 20.94 -9.63
CA GLN A 178 -10.66 22.16 -10.17
C GLN A 178 -12.11 21.97 -10.64
N GLU A 179 -12.56 20.73 -10.83
CA GLU A 179 -13.91 20.44 -11.35
C GLU A 179 -14.96 20.67 -10.26
N MET A 180 -15.96 21.48 -10.60
CA MET A 180 -17.06 21.86 -9.72
C MET A 180 -18.30 20.97 -9.85
N ASP A 181 -18.48 20.33 -11.01
CA ASP A 181 -19.57 19.38 -11.22
C ASP A 181 -19.25 18.04 -10.53
N PRO A 182 -20.06 17.59 -9.56
CA PRO A 182 -19.76 16.38 -8.79
C PRO A 182 -19.64 15.11 -9.64
N ALA A 183 -20.47 14.99 -10.70
CA ALA A 183 -20.48 13.79 -11.55
C ALA A 183 -19.23 13.74 -12.45
N LYS A 184 -18.85 14.87 -13.04
CA LYS A 184 -17.61 15.00 -13.81
C LYS A 184 -16.39 14.79 -12.93
N ARG A 185 -16.41 15.36 -11.73
CA ARG A 185 -15.33 15.18 -10.74
C ARG A 185 -15.16 13.73 -10.34
N ALA A 186 -16.26 13.00 -10.10
CA ALA A 186 -16.22 11.58 -9.80
C ALA A 186 -15.62 10.73 -10.94
N ALA A 187 -15.90 11.11 -12.19
CA ALA A 187 -15.36 10.41 -13.36
C ALA A 187 -13.85 10.65 -13.57
N LEU A 188 -13.28 11.71 -12.98
CA LEU A 188 -11.87 12.00 -13.04
C LEU A 188 -11.07 11.21 -11.97
N TYR A 189 -11.70 10.88 -10.83
CA TYR A 189 -11.11 10.06 -9.79
C TYR A 189 -11.16 8.58 -10.10
#